data_6d31d2c308989a734a337b3120c1f4d6
#
_entry.id   6d31d2c308989a734a337b3120c1f4d6
#
_cell.length_a   1.000
_cell.length_b   1.000
_cell.length_c   1.000
_cell.angle_alpha   90.00
_cell.angle_beta   90.00
_cell.angle_gamma   90.00
#
_symmetry.space_group_name_H-M   'P 1'
#
loop_
_entity.id
_entity.type
_entity.pdbx_description
1 polymer ?
#
loop_
_entity_poly.entity_id
_entity_poly.type
_entity_poly.pdbx_seq_one_letter_code
_entity_poly.pdbx_strand_id
1 'polypeptide(L)'
;FLWGAATSAHQVEGNNIRSDWWEWEQKHQPPHMRSGQACDQYHKFEEDFDLAKDLNHNAHRLSIEWSRIEPNEGEFNLEAIEHYKTVLKALKERGMTVMLTLWHFTLPLWLAQKGGWENRQTVKYFERFVRRIVPEISDYVDLWITLNEPGVYIYETYIARQWPNAKKSLLGQIRTFFNLTSAHKK
;
A
#
# COMPACT_ATOMS: atom_id res chain seq x y z
N PHE A 1 7.84 -6.27 24.31
CA PHE A 1 6.49 -6.30 23.72
C PHE A 1 6.31 -5.08 22.82
N LEU A 2 5.79 -5.26 21.63
CA LEU A 2 5.48 -4.18 20.69
C LEU A 2 4.07 -3.68 20.95
N TRP A 3 3.94 -2.39 21.22
CA TRP A 3 2.69 -1.69 21.47
C TRP A 3 2.56 -0.55 20.47
N GLY A 4 1.55 -0.56 19.62
CA GLY A 4 1.47 0.43 18.55
C GLY A 4 0.17 0.42 17.76
N ALA A 5 0.14 1.24 16.73
CA ALA A 5 -0.95 1.34 15.77
C ALA A 5 -0.55 0.80 14.40
N ALA A 6 -1.55 0.54 13.57
CA ALA A 6 -1.38 0.11 12.19
C ALA A 6 -2.20 1.01 11.26
N THR A 7 -1.53 1.58 10.25
CA THR A 7 -2.15 2.38 9.20
C THR A 7 -1.86 1.78 7.82
N SER A 8 -2.62 2.19 6.80
CA SER A 8 -2.26 1.95 5.41
C SER A 8 -2.39 3.21 4.57
N ALA A 9 -1.54 3.34 3.56
CA ALA A 9 -1.40 4.56 2.76
C ALA A 9 -2.74 5.08 2.23
N HIS A 10 -3.52 4.26 1.53
CA HIS A 10 -4.80 4.68 0.96
C HIS A 10 -5.83 5.13 2.02
N GLN A 11 -5.79 4.52 3.22
CA GLN A 11 -6.76 4.83 4.29
C GLN A 11 -6.49 6.15 4.99
N VAL A 12 -5.24 6.59 5.08
CA VAL A 12 -4.87 7.73 5.93
C VAL A 12 -4.16 8.88 5.22
N GLU A 13 -3.42 8.62 4.13
CA GLU A 13 -2.59 9.63 3.48
C GLU A 13 -3.39 10.72 2.76
N GLY A 14 -4.51 10.36 2.14
CA GLY A 14 -5.33 11.25 1.33
C GLY A 14 -4.85 11.44 -0.12
N ASN A 15 -5.76 11.82 -0.99
CA ASN A 15 -5.48 12.20 -2.39
C ASN A 15 -4.65 11.19 -3.19
N ASN A 16 -4.91 9.90 -3.01
CA ASN A 16 -4.22 8.82 -3.72
C ASN A 16 -4.75 8.61 -5.15
N ILE A 17 -4.70 9.68 -5.94
CA ILE A 17 -5.37 9.84 -7.24
C ILE A 17 -4.87 8.90 -8.36
N ARG A 18 -3.73 8.25 -8.18
CA ARG A 18 -3.14 7.35 -9.18
C ARG A 18 -3.43 5.88 -8.90
N SER A 19 -4.23 5.57 -7.88
CA SER A 19 -4.61 4.20 -7.51
C SER A 19 -5.91 3.75 -8.15
N ASP A 20 -6.06 2.44 -8.33
CA ASP A 20 -7.29 1.80 -8.78
C ASP A 20 -8.45 1.99 -7.78
N TRP A 21 -8.17 2.06 -6.49
CA TRP A 21 -9.14 2.35 -5.46
C TRP A 21 -9.73 3.75 -5.60
N TRP A 22 -8.90 4.77 -5.80
CA TRP A 22 -9.38 6.13 -6.06
C TRP A 22 -10.33 6.17 -7.26
N GLU A 23 -9.92 5.57 -8.39
CA GLU A 23 -10.75 5.53 -9.60
C GLU A 23 -12.09 4.81 -9.34
N TRP A 24 -12.03 3.70 -8.61
CA TRP A 24 -13.22 2.92 -8.26
C TRP A 24 -14.17 3.71 -7.35
N GLU A 25 -13.67 4.38 -6.33
CA GLU A 25 -14.46 5.23 -5.43
C GLU A 25 -15.18 6.35 -6.19
N GLN A 26 -14.50 7.00 -7.16
CA GLN A 26 -15.12 8.06 -7.97
C GLN A 26 -16.32 7.53 -8.76
N LYS A 27 -16.30 6.27 -9.18
CA LYS A 27 -17.34 5.65 -10.01
C LYS A 27 -18.47 5.00 -9.20
N HIS A 28 -18.16 4.49 -8.00
CA HIS A 28 -19.07 3.60 -7.27
C HIS A 28 -19.51 4.14 -5.90
N GLN A 29 -18.81 5.13 -5.35
CA GLN A 29 -19.11 5.65 -4.02
C GLN A 29 -19.68 7.08 -4.09
N PRO A 30 -20.68 7.41 -3.26
CA PRO A 30 -21.13 8.79 -3.11
C PRO A 30 -20.00 9.65 -2.51
N PRO A 31 -19.96 10.98 -2.76
CA PRO A 31 -18.86 11.84 -2.36
C PRO A 31 -18.42 11.74 -0.89
N HIS A 32 -19.37 11.56 0.03
CA HIS A 32 -19.11 11.48 1.47
C HIS A 32 -18.51 10.14 1.93
N MET A 33 -18.44 9.14 1.05
CA MET A 33 -17.84 7.82 1.32
C MET A 33 -16.51 7.60 0.58
N ARG A 34 -16.03 8.60 -0.15
CA ARG A 34 -14.75 8.54 -0.86
C ARG A 34 -13.62 8.90 0.10
N SER A 35 -12.46 8.30 -0.07
CA SER A 35 -11.27 8.57 0.75
C SER A 35 -10.87 10.05 0.73
N GLY A 36 -10.92 10.71 -0.43
CA GLY A 36 -10.62 12.14 -0.56
C GLY A 36 -9.29 12.52 0.09
N GLN A 37 -9.32 13.50 0.97
CA GLN A 37 -8.16 13.91 1.76
C GLN A 37 -7.84 12.93 2.91
N ALA A 38 -8.76 12.04 3.26
CA ALA A 38 -8.65 11.13 4.41
C ALA A 38 -8.22 11.88 5.69
N CYS A 39 -7.21 11.37 6.40
CA CYS A 39 -6.62 12.01 7.57
C CYS A 39 -5.49 12.99 7.21
N ASP A 40 -5.18 13.14 5.92
CA ASP A 40 -4.06 13.95 5.42
C ASP A 40 -2.70 13.57 6.03
N GLN A 41 -2.53 12.29 6.39
CA GLN A 41 -1.30 11.82 7.02
C GLN A 41 -0.08 12.01 6.12
N TYR A 42 -0.26 12.07 4.80
CA TYR A 42 0.84 12.38 3.88
C TYR A 42 1.58 13.68 4.27
N HIS A 43 0.85 14.68 4.76
CA HIS A 43 1.43 15.96 5.21
C HIS A 43 1.56 16.07 6.73
N LYS A 44 0.74 15.33 7.50
CA LYS A 44 0.63 15.46 8.96
C LYS A 44 1.25 14.30 9.74
N PHE A 45 2.07 13.47 9.10
CA PHE A 45 2.65 12.29 9.74
C PHE A 45 3.46 12.61 11.00
N GLU A 46 4.11 13.76 11.07
CA GLU A 46 4.85 14.22 12.27
C GLU A 46 3.91 14.35 13.47
N GLU A 47 2.78 15.07 13.30
CA GLU A 47 1.78 15.28 14.35
C GLU A 47 1.17 13.94 14.80
N ASP A 48 0.83 13.06 13.83
CA ASP A 48 0.26 11.75 14.11
C ASP A 48 1.22 10.86 14.90
N PHE A 49 2.51 10.90 14.57
CA PHE A 49 3.53 10.11 15.27
C PHE A 49 3.85 10.69 16.66
N ASP A 50 3.77 12.00 16.85
CA ASP A 50 3.86 12.63 18.18
C ASP A 50 2.71 12.17 19.08
N LEU A 51 1.47 12.18 18.58
CA LEU A 51 0.31 11.65 19.30
C LEU A 51 0.48 10.17 19.67
N ALA A 52 0.99 9.34 18.74
CA ALA A 52 1.27 7.95 19.03
C ALA A 52 2.36 7.79 20.12
N LYS A 53 3.38 8.63 20.10
CA LYS A 53 4.43 8.64 21.12
C LYS A 53 3.91 9.06 22.49
N ASP A 54 3.05 10.06 22.55
CA ASP A 54 2.41 10.51 23.78
C ASP A 54 1.51 9.44 24.41
N LEU A 55 0.95 8.54 23.57
CA LEU A 55 0.22 7.35 24.01
C LEU A 55 1.15 6.18 24.39
N ASN A 56 2.47 6.41 24.49
CA ASN A 56 3.49 5.42 24.80
C ASN A 56 3.60 4.28 23.77
N HIS A 57 3.29 4.53 22.51
CA HIS A 57 3.58 3.56 21.48
C HIS A 57 5.10 3.41 21.28
N ASN A 58 5.55 2.16 21.06
CA ASN A 58 6.94 1.82 20.76
C ASN A 58 7.10 1.12 19.41
N ALA A 59 6.00 0.99 18.67
CA ALA A 59 5.98 0.41 17.33
C ALA A 59 4.90 1.08 16.47
N HIS A 60 5.14 1.14 15.16
CA HIS A 60 4.14 1.58 14.20
C HIS A 60 4.20 0.72 12.94
N ARG A 61 3.04 0.20 12.50
CA ARG A 61 2.90 -0.44 11.21
C ARG A 61 2.30 0.55 10.22
N LEU A 62 2.89 0.63 9.02
CA LEU A 62 2.35 1.45 7.93
C LEU A 62 2.57 0.73 6.59
N SER A 63 1.97 1.25 5.53
CA SER A 63 2.29 0.85 4.16
C SER A 63 2.78 2.02 3.35
N ILE A 64 3.57 1.74 2.31
CA ILE A 64 3.88 2.69 1.25
C ILE A 64 2.91 2.52 0.08
N GLU A 65 2.72 3.56 -0.70
CA GLU A 65 1.78 3.55 -1.81
C GLU A 65 2.51 3.37 -3.15
N TRP A 66 2.34 2.20 -3.75
CA TRP A 66 2.96 1.87 -5.03
C TRP A 66 2.56 2.85 -6.13
N SER A 67 1.30 3.29 -6.16
CA SER A 67 0.81 4.23 -7.17
C SER A 67 1.41 5.64 -7.09
N ARG A 68 1.94 6.04 -5.92
CA ARG A 68 2.70 7.29 -5.76
C ARG A 68 4.14 7.12 -6.21
N ILE A 69 4.75 5.99 -5.86
CA ILE A 69 6.15 5.68 -6.14
C ILE A 69 6.37 5.38 -7.62
N GLU A 70 5.44 4.67 -8.27
CA GLU A 70 5.49 4.31 -9.69
C GLU A 70 4.14 4.68 -10.37
N PRO A 71 3.88 5.97 -10.56
CA PRO A 71 2.61 6.47 -11.12
C PRO A 71 2.36 6.05 -12.57
N ASN A 72 3.42 5.81 -13.34
CA ASN A 72 3.42 5.25 -14.68
C ASN A 72 4.40 4.06 -14.71
N GLU A 73 4.16 3.09 -15.61
CA GLU A 73 4.99 1.90 -15.70
C GLU A 73 6.47 2.21 -15.93
N GLY A 74 7.33 1.83 -14.99
CA GLY A 74 8.78 2.03 -15.06
C GLY A 74 9.25 3.44 -14.72
N GLU A 75 8.35 4.37 -14.45
CA GLU A 75 8.68 5.75 -14.07
C GLU A 75 8.55 5.90 -12.55
N PHE A 76 9.69 6.00 -11.89
CA PHE A 76 9.74 6.14 -10.43
C PHE A 76 9.80 7.60 -10.02
N ASN A 77 8.87 8.00 -9.15
CA ASN A 77 8.81 9.33 -8.56
C ASN A 77 9.80 9.44 -7.39
N LEU A 78 10.91 10.14 -7.60
CA LEU A 78 11.95 10.31 -6.59
C LEU A 78 11.47 11.14 -5.39
N GLU A 79 10.60 12.11 -5.60
CA GLU A 79 10.02 12.92 -4.52
C GLU A 79 9.17 12.07 -3.58
N ALA A 80 8.38 11.14 -4.13
CA ALA A 80 7.61 10.20 -3.32
C ALA A 80 8.52 9.25 -2.53
N ILE A 81 9.62 8.79 -3.12
CA ILE A 81 10.60 7.95 -2.43
C ILE A 81 11.25 8.71 -1.26
N GLU A 82 11.70 9.95 -1.48
CA GLU A 82 12.29 10.79 -0.42
C GLU A 82 11.26 11.14 0.66
N HIS A 83 10.00 11.34 0.28
CA HIS A 83 8.92 11.52 1.26
C HIS A 83 8.79 10.31 2.18
N TYR A 84 8.71 9.08 1.64
CA TYR A 84 8.63 7.89 2.48
C TYR A 84 9.88 7.67 3.33
N LYS A 85 11.07 8.02 2.86
CA LYS A 85 12.27 8.03 3.72
C LYS A 85 12.09 8.97 4.91
N THR A 86 11.58 10.18 4.67
CA THR A 86 11.31 11.17 5.73
C THR A 86 10.29 10.64 6.73
N VAL A 87 9.20 10.04 6.27
CA VAL A 87 8.17 9.43 7.13
C VAL A 87 8.75 8.32 8.01
N LEU A 88 9.52 7.40 7.43
CA LEU A 88 10.14 6.30 8.16
C LEU A 88 11.19 6.78 9.16
N LYS A 89 11.99 7.77 8.77
CA LYS A 89 12.99 8.41 9.63
C LYS A 89 12.32 9.08 10.84
N ALA A 90 11.20 9.76 10.64
CA ALA A 90 10.44 10.40 11.73
C ALA A 90 9.96 9.40 12.78
N LEU A 91 9.56 8.18 12.38
CA LEU A 91 9.24 7.09 13.33
C LEU A 91 10.49 6.62 14.10
N LYS A 92 11.61 6.44 13.40
CA LYS A 92 12.87 6.01 14.05
C LYS A 92 13.38 7.05 15.05
N GLU A 93 13.29 8.33 14.73
CA GLU A 93 13.68 9.43 15.63
C GLU A 93 12.83 9.46 16.92
N ARG A 94 11.59 8.95 16.85
CA ARG A 94 10.71 8.77 18.02
C ARG A 94 10.95 7.46 18.79
N GLY A 95 11.96 6.67 18.35
CA GLY A 95 12.32 5.39 18.96
C GLY A 95 11.31 4.27 18.71
N MET A 96 10.53 4.36 17.64
CA MET A 96 9.54 3.34 17.30
C MET A 96 10.17 2.21 16.47
N THR A 97 9.73 0.99 16.72
CA THR A 97 9.95 -0.15 15.81
C THR A 97 9.05 0.02 14.58
N VAL A 98 9.64 0.03 13.41
CA VAL A 98 8.94 0.26 12.13
C VAL A 98 8.63 -1.06 11.45
N MET A 99 7.35 -1.34 11.24
CA MET A 99 6.87 -2.47 10.45
C MET A 99 6.26 -1.96 9.14
N LEU A 100 6.91 -2.22 8.01
CA LEU A 100 6.51 -1.70 6.72
C LEU A 100 5.85 -2.76 5.83
N THR A 101 4.67 -2.41 5.31
CA THR A 101 3.94 -3.21 4.32
C THR A 101 4.23 -2.66 2.92
N LEU A 102 4.74 -3.51 2.02
CA LEU A 102 5.07 -3.11 0.65
C LEU A 102 3.85 -2.99 -0.26
N TRP A 103 2.85 -3.85 -0.09
CA TRP A 103 1.59 -3.77 -0.82
C TRP A 103 0.38 -3.94 0.10
N HIS A 104 -0.53 -2.95 0.07
CA HIS A 104 -1.73 -2.92 0.90
C HIS A 104 -2.98 -2.65 0.04
N PHE A 105 -3.34 -3.64 -0.81
CA PHE A 105 -4.54 -3.74 -1.67
C PHE A 105 -4.57 -2.87 -2.91
N THR A 106 -4.11 -1.62 -2.84
CA THR A 106 -4.14 -0.68 -3.95
C THR A 106 -3.13 -1.01 -5.05
N LEU A 107 -3.50 -0.76 -6.29
CA LEU A 107 -2.62 -0.91 -7.45
C LEU A 107 -2.50 0.43 -8.21
N PRO A 108 -1.33 0.72 -8.80
CA PRO A 108 -1.24 1.79 -9.78
C PRO A 108 -2.26 1.60 -10.91
N LEU A 109 -2.88 2.68 -11.39
CA LEU A 109 -3.90 2.62 -12.46
C LEU A 109 -3.40 1.87 -13.70
N TRP A 110 -2.14 2.13 -14.13
CA TRP A 110 -1.56 1.44 -15.28
C TRP A 110 -1.49 -0.08 -15.09
N LEU A 111 -1.25 -0.54 -13.86
CA LEU A 111 -1.18 -1.96 -13.53
C LEU A 111 -2.57 -2.59 -13.44
N ALA A 112 -3.53 -1.90 -12.83
CA ALA A 112 -4.92 -2.33 -12.79
C ALA A 112 -5.51 -2.49 -14.20
N GLN A 113 -5.22 -1.53 -15.10
CA GLN A 113 -5.63 -1.57 -16.52
C GLN A 113 -5.02 -2.74 -17.29
N LYS A 114 -3.86 -3.25 -16.87
CA LYS A 114 -3.23 -4.47 -17.39
C LYS A 114 -3.76 -5.77 -16.77
N GLY A 115 -4.79 -5.70 -15.93
CA GLY A 115 -5.44 -6.84 -15.30
C GLY A 115 -4.97 -7.15 -13.87
N GLY A 116 -4.17 -6.26 -13.27
CA GLY A 116 -3.76 -6.36 -11.88
C GLY A 116 -3.14 -7.72 -11.53
N TRP A 117 -3.49 -8.26 -10.38
CA TRP A 117 -2.95 -9.54 -9.91
C TRP A 117 -3.37 -10.79 -10.71
N GLU A 118 -4.33 -10.70 -11.63
CA GLU A 118 -4.59 -11.80 -12.56
C GLU A 118 -3.54 -11.94 -13.66
N ASN A 119 -2.86 -10.85 -13.98
CA ASN A 119 -1.80 -10.85 -14.96
C ASN A 119 -0.50 -11.37 -14.32
N ARG A 120 0.05 -12.46 -14.87
CA ARG A 120 1.32 -13.05 -14.39
C ARG A 120 2.50 -12.07 -14.42
N GLN A 121 2.48 -11.07 -15.30
CA GLN A 121 3.53 -10.05 -15.37
C GLN A 121 3.56 -9.17 -14.10
N THR A 122 2.46 -9.07 -13.36
CA THR A 122 2.39 -8.31 -12.11
C THR A 122 3.44 -8.78 -11.08
N VAL A 123 3.77 -10.07 -11.09
CA VAL A 123 4.85 -10.62 -10.24
C VAL A 123 6.19 -9.94 -10.55
N LYS A 124 6.51 -9.74 -11.84
CA LYS A 124 7.74 -9.06 -12.26
C LYS A 124 7.70 -7.55 -11.99
N TYR A 125 6.53 -6.94 -12.15
CA TYR A 125 6.35 -5.53 -11.82
C TYR A 125 6.51 -5.27 -10.32
N PHE A 126 5.95 -6.15 -9.49
CA PHE A 126 6.13 -6.08 -8.04
C PHE A 126 7.59 -6.31 -7.64
N GLU A 127 8.26 -7.31 -8.22
CA GLU A 127 9.70 -7.54 -8.00
C GLU A 127 10.53 -6.31 -8.38
N ARG A 128 10.24 -5.65 -9.52
CA ARG A 128 10.90 -4.40 -9.93
C ARG A 128 10.67 -3.28 -8.93
N PHE A 129 9.43 -3.10 -8.49
CA PHE A 129 9.06 -2.11 -7.47
C PHE A 129 9.84 -2.35 -6.17
N VAL A 130 9.84 -3.59 -5.66
CA VAL A 130 10.57 -3.97 -4.44
C VAL A 130 12.07 -3.72 -4.59
N ARG A 131 12.67 -4.15 -5.70
CA ARG A 131 14.11 -3.92 -5.99
C ARG A 131 14.48 -2.45 -6.08
N ARG A 132 13.55 -1.59 -6.46
CA ARG A 132 13.78 -0.15 -6.55
C ARG A 132 13.65 0.53 -5.19
N ILE A 133 12.62 0.17 -4.40
CA ILE A 133 12.31 0.91 -3.18
C ILE A 133 13.06 0.40 -1.95
N VAL A 134 13.22 -0.92 -1.79
CA VAL A 134 13.82 -1.50 -0.58
C VAL A 134 15.23 -0.98 -0.29
N PRO A 135 16.17 -0.89 -1.25
CA PRO A 135 17.50 -0.34 -0.97
C PRO A 135 17.49 1.12 -0.47
N GLU A 136 16.45 1.89 -0.84
CA GLU A 136 16.33 3.30 -0.46
C GLU A 136 15.85 3.51 0.97
N ILE A 137 15.10 2.54 1.53
CA ILE A 137 14.40 2.71 2.80
C ILE A 137 14.76 1.67 3.86
N SER A 138 15.58 0.66 3.52
CA SER A 138 15.88 -0.48 4.41
C SER A 138 16.49 -0.07 5.75
N ASP A 139 17.27 1.00 5.80
CA ASP A 139 17.91 1.49 7.03
C ASP A 139 16.90 1.97 8.09
N TYR A 140 15.65 2.23 7.68
CA TYR A 140 14.60 2.74 8.55
C TYR A 140 13.53 1.69 8.89
N VAL A 141 13.64 0.45 8.40
CA VAL A 141 12.62 -0.59 8.55
C VAL A 141 13.15 -1.76 9.37
N ASP A 142 12.46 -2.08 10.46
CA ASP A 142 12.84 -3.20 11.33
C ASP A 142 12.15 -4.51 10.93
N LEU A 143 10.91 -4.44 10.45
CA LEU A 143 10.09 -5.60 10.07
C LEU A 143 9.40 -5.35 8.74
N TRP A 144 9.38 -6.37 7.88
CA TRP A 144 8.79 -6.30 6.55
C TRP A 144 7.55 -7.17 6.40
N ILE A 145 6.51 -6.59 5.79
CA ILE A 145 5.33 -7.31 5.30
C ILE A 145 5.29 -7.13 3.78
N THR A 146 5.40 -8.20 3.04
CA THR A 146 5.38 -8.12 1.57
C THR A 146 4.01 -7.75 1.03
N LEU A 147 2.98 -8.48 1.47
CA LEU A 147 1.60 -8.35 1.00
C LEU A 147 0.64 -8.38 2.20
N ASN A 148 -0.26 -7.41 2.28
CA ASN A 148 -1.32 -7.42 3.28
C ASN A 148 -2.46 -8.34 2.85
N GLU A 149 -2.83 -9.27 3.70
CA GLU A 149 -4.06 -10.09 3.64
C GLU A 149 -4.47 -10.57 2.22
N PRO A 150 -3.64 -11.35 1.52
CA PRO A 150 -3.94 -11.78 0.16
C PRO A 150 -5.25 -12.59 0.05
N GLY A 151 -5.64 -13.31 1.10
CA GLY A 151 -6.90 -14.03 1.18
C GLY A 151 -8.12 -13.10 1.20
N VAL A 152 -8.04 -11.98 1.95
CA VAL A 152 -9.10 -10.96 1.99
C VAL A 152 -9.25 -10.28 0.63
N TYR A 153 -8.13 -9.89 0.00
CA TYR A 153 -8.17 -9.32 -1.36
C TYR A 153 -8.89 -10.24 -2.35
N ILE A 154 -8.58 -11.54 -2.33
CA ILE A 154 -9.24 -12.52 -3.20
C ILE A 154 -10.73 -12.64 -2.87
N TYR A 155 -11.08 -12.72 -1.60
CA TYR A 155 -12.48 -12.83 -1.17
C TYR A 155 -13.29 -11.60 -1.61
N GLU A 156 -12.82 -10.41 -1.31
CA GLU A 156 -13.54 -9.16 -1.60
C GLU A 156 -13.64 -8.88 -3.11
N THR A 157 -12.61 -9.23 -3.88
CA THR A 157 -12.62 -9.03 -5.33
C THR A 157 -13.49 -10.03 -6.08
N TYR A 158 -13.44 -11.33 -5.72
CA TYR A 158 -14.05 -12.38 -6.54
C TYR A 158 -15.30 -13.02 -5.94
N ILE A 159 -15.44 -13.03 -4.60
CA ILE A 159 -16.54 -13.67 -3.90
C ILE A 159 -17.56 -12.61 -3.47
N ALA A 160 -17.19 -11.69 -2.59
CA ALA A 160 -18.05 -10.59 -2.15
C ALA A 160 -18.26 -9.55 -3.26
N ARG A 161 -17.27 -9.34 -4.11
CA ARG A 161 -17.29 -8.41 -5.26
C ARG A 161 -17.59 -6.97 -4.87
N GLN A 162 -16.98 -6.53 -3.79
CA GLN A 162 -17.18 -5.18 -3.22
C GLN A 162 -15.99 -4.25 -3.47
N TRP A 163 -14.85 -4.80 -3.94
CA TRP A 163 -13.60 -4.04 -4.15
C TRP A 163 -13.31 -3.78 -5.63
N PRO A 164 -12.33 -2.91 -5.95
CA PRO A 164 -11.88 -2.69 -7.32
C PRO A 164 -11.57 -3.99 -8.07
N ASN A 165 -11.82 -3.96 -9.38
CA ASN A 165 -11.67 -5.13 -10.26
C ASN A 165 -12.61 -6.30 -9.96
N ALA A 166 -13.68 -6.06 -9.21
CA ALA A 166 -14.67 -7.06 -8.82
C ALA A 166 -15.27 -7.78 -10.04
N LYS A 167 -15.19 -9.12 -10.05
CA LYS A 167 -15.81 -9.96 -11.08
C LYS A 167 -16.03 -11.38 -10.61
N LYS A 168 -17.03 -12.05 -11.19
CA LYS A 168 -17.27 -13.48 -10.95
C LYS A 168 -16.34 -14.31 -11.86
N SER A 169 -15.19 -14.73 -11.36
CA SER A 169 -14.21 -15.51 -12.13
C SER A 169 -13.42 -16.46 -11.23
N LEU A 170 -13.73 -17.75 -11.30
CA LEU A 170 -12.95 -18.78 -10.60
C LEU A 170 -11.51 -18.84 -11.13
N LEU A 171 -11.33 -18.72 -12.45
CA LEU A 171 -10.00 -18.72 -13.05
C LEU A 171 -9.19 -17.48 -12.63
N GLY A 172 -9.84 -16.30 -12.55
CA GLY A 172 -9.22 -15.09 -12.04
C GLY A 172 -8.77 -15.24 -10.58
N GLN A 173 -9.63 -15.82 -9.73
CA GLN A 173 -9.32 -16.12 -8.34
C GLN A 173 -8.06 -17.01 -8.21
N ILE A 174 -8.02 -18.11 -8.98
CA ILE A 174 -6.90 -19.05 -8.98
C ILE A 174 -5.60 -18.35 -9.45
N ARG A 175 -5.66 -17.60 -10.56
CA ARG A 175 -4.50 -16.86 -11.08
C ARG A 175 -3.98 -15.84 -10.07
N THR A 176 -4.87 -15.07 -9.45
CA THR A 176 -4.53 -14.08 -8.43
C THR A 176 -3.84 -14.74 -7.24
N PHE A 177 -4.36 -15.86 -6.75
CA PHE A 177 -3.74 -16.61 -5.64
C PHE A 177 -2.31 -17.03 -5.96
N PHE A 178 -2.09 -17.64 -7.14
CA PHE A 178 -0.75 -18.09 -7.54
C PHE A 178 0.21 -16.91 -7.79
N ASN A 179 -0.28 -15.80 -8.35
CA ASN A 179 0.55 -14.63 -8.60
C ASN A 179 0.94 -13.91 -7.31
N LEU A 180 0.02 -13.74 -6.36
CA LEU A 180 0.33 -13.18 -5.02
C LEU A 180 1.33 -14.07 -4.28
N THR A 181 1.11 -15.39 -4.27
CA THR A 181 2.06 -16.34 -3.66
C THR A 181 3.43 -16.30 -4.31
N SER A 182 3.48 -16.15 -5.64
CA SER A 182 4.75 -16.05 -6.39
C SER A 182 5.46 -14.73 -6.09
N ALA A 183 4.73 -13.63 -5.98
CA ALA A 183 5.29 -12.31 -5.64
C ALA A 183 5.88 -12.30 -4.23
N HIS A 184 5.22 -12.95 -3.26
CA HIS A 184 5.74 -13.08 -1.90
C HIS A 184 7.07 -13.83 -1.81
N LYS A 185 7.32 -14.77 -2.73
CA LYS A 185 8.53 -15.61 -2.73
C LYS A 185 9.73 -14.98 -3.46
N LYS A 186 9.54 -13.85 -4.14
CA LYS A 186 10.58 -13.12 -4.90
C LYS A 186 11.34 -12.13 -4.04
#